data_af9a46e6ed0c6355484df860ab112106
#
_entry.id   af9a46e6ed0c6355484df860ab112106
#
_cell.length_a   1.000
_cell.length_b   1.000
_cell.length_c   1.000
_cell.angle_alpha   90.00
_cell.angle_beta   90.00
_cell.angle_gamma   90.00
#
_symmetry.space_group_name_H-M   'P 1'
#
loop_
_entity.id
_entity.type
_entity.pdbx_description
1 polymer ?
#
loop_
_entity_poly.entity_id
_entity_poly.type
_entity_poly.pdbx_seq_one_letter_code
_entity_poly.pdbx_strand_id
1 'polypeptide(L)'
;AHEPGPRMVMGVRYDQAGRAQARAILADLAAKPQTARFVCTKIARHFVADDPPPALVARLEAAWTGSRGDLARVAETLVSAPEAWTPAPRKFKTPYEFVVSSYRAAGAQPQGFQALAPILAVGAMTAVE
;
A
#
# COMPACT_ATOMS: atom_id res chain seq x y z
N ALA A 1 28.03 -1.93 -8.20
CA ALA A 1 28.76 -0.67 -8.06
C ALA A 1 27.98 0.41 -8.80
N HIS A 2 27.83 1.58 -8.17
CA HIS A 2 27.16 2.73 -8.78
C HIS A 2 28.20 3.50 -9.61
N GLU A 3 27.93 3.68 -10.91
CA GLU A 3 28.81 4.47 -11.78
C GLU A 3 28.83 5.94 -11.35
N PRO A 4 29.99 6.58 -11.23
CA PRO A 4 30.08 7.99 -10.88
C PRO A 4 29.56 8.88 -12.03
N GLY A 5 29.11 10.08 -11.71
CA GLY A 5 28.69 11.10 -12.67
C GLY A 5 27.24 11.52 -12.58
N PRO A 6 26.86 12.57 -13.30
CA PRO A 6 25.50 13.11 -13.29
C PRO A 6 24.50 12.12 -13.91
N ARG A 7 23.27 12.15 -13.39
CA ARG A 7 22.16 11.34 -13.90
C ARG A 7 21.00 12.22 -14.31
N MET A 8 20.36 11.84 -15.40
CA MET A 8 19.08 12.42 -15.82
C MET A 8 17.95 11.47 -15.43
N VAL A 9 17.01 11.93 -14.60
CA VAL A 9 15.81 11.17 -14.24
C VAL A 9 14.59 12.05 -14.47
N MET A 10 13.68 11.60 -15.33
CA MET A 10 12.46 12.34 -15.71
C MET A 10 12.69 13.81 -16.08
N GLY A 11 13.76 14.06 -16.84
CA GLY A 11 14.13 15.40 -17.30
C GLY A 11 14.86 16.28 -16.27
N VAL A 12 15.09 15.80 -15.07
CA VAL A 12 15.85 16.50 -14.02
C VAL A 12 17.26 15.93 -13.94
N ARG A 13 18.26 16.84 -13.89
CA ARG A 13 19.67 16.48 -13.75
C ARG A 13 20.08 16.46 -12.29
N TYR A 14 20.75 15.38 -11.88
CA TYR A 14 21.28 15.19 -10.54
C TYR A 14 22.79 15.04 -10.60
N ASP A 15 23.51 16.01 -10.01
CA ASP A 15 24.97 16.10 -10.03
C ASP A 15 25.65 15.67 -8.70
N GLN A 16 24.86 15.30 -7.71
CA GLN A 16 25.35 14.88 -6.41
C GLN A 16 26.18 13.59 -6.53
N ALA A 17 27.15 13.40 -5.64
CA ALA A 17 27.97 12.21 -5.62
C ALA A 17 27.36 11.09 -4.75
N GLY A 18 27.47 9.85 -5.18
CA GLY A 18 27.16 8.65 -4.43
C GLY A 18 25.73 8.61 -3.84
N ARG A 19 25.62 8.36 -2.54
CA ARG A 19 24.31 8.23 -1.86
C ARG A 19 23.46 9.50 -1.89
N ALA A 20 24.08 10.67 -1.95
CA ALA A 20 23.38 11.94 -1.98
C ALA A 20 22.54 12.08 -3.28
N GLN A 21 23.07 11.59 -4.41
CA GLN A 21 22.34 11.57 -5.67
C GLN A 21 21.07 10.71 -5.58
N ALA A 22 21.19 9.49 -5.05
CA ALA A 22 20.04 8.60 -4.87
C ALA A 22 18.98 9.21 -3.94
N ARG A 23 19.39 9.86 -2.85
CA ARG A 23 18.47 10.55 -1.93
C ARG A 23 17.75 11.71 -2.60
N ALA A 24 18.44 12.52 -3.40
CA ALA A 24 17.83 13.62 -4.13
C ALA A 24 16.79 13.11 -5.13
N ILE A 25 17.11 12.08 -5.91
CA ILE A 25 16.19 11.46 -6.85
C ILE A 25 14.94 10.91 -6.13
N LEU A 26 15.12 10.17 -5.04
CA LEU A 26 14.00 9.60 -4.27
C LEU A 26 13.13 10.68 -3.63
N ALA A 27 13.73 11.76 -3.12
CA ALA A 27 12.99 12.90 -2.57
C ALA A 27 12.12 13.59 -3.63
N ASP A 28 12.67 13.84 -4.80
CA ASP A 28 11.93 14.44 -5.91
C ASP A 28 10.81 13.52 -6.43
N LEU A 29 11.07 12.22 -6.53
CA LEU A 29 10.05 11.25 -6.93
C LEU A 29 8.92 11.15 -5.90
N ALA A 30 9.25 11.18 -4.62
CA ALA A 30 8.25 11.15 -3.54
C ALA A 30 7.36 12.41 -3.52
N ALA A 31 7.89 13.55 -3.96
CA ALA A 31 7.14 14.80 -4.04
C ALA A 31 6.18 14.88 -5.25
N LYS A 32 6.28 13.95 -6.22
CA LYS A 32 5.46 14.00 -7.43
C LYS A 32 4.00 13.61 -7.16
N PRO A 33 3.02 14.33 -7.75
CA PRO A 33 1.60 14.00 -7.62
C PRO A 33 1.26 12.57 -8.07
N GLN A 34 1.94 12.08 -9.11
CA GLN A 34 1.76 10.72 -9.62
C GLN A 34 2.14 9.67 -8.58
N THR A 35 3.19 9.91 -7.81
CA THR A 35 3.61 9.04 -6.71
C THR A 35 2.58 9.05 -5.59
N ALA A 36 2.10 10.23 -5.19
CA ALA A 36 1.04 10.37 -4.20
C ALA A 36 -0.19 9.56 -4.62
N ARG A 37 -0.69 9.77 -5.84
CA ARG A 37 -1.85 9.05 -6.37
C ARG A 37 -1.63 7.53 -6.39
N PHE A 38 -0.49 7.08 -6.89
CA PHE A 38 -0.18 5.65 -6.95
C PHE A 38 -0.17 5.01 -5.56
N VAL A 39 0.56 5.60 -4.61
CA VAL A 39 0.67 5.06 -3.24
C VAL A 39 -0.67 5.12 -2.52
N CYS A 40 -1.39 6.25 -2.58
CA CYS A 40 -2.71 6.39 -1.95
C CYS A 40 -3.74 5.42 -2.52
N THR A 41 -3.73 5.18 -3.84
CA THR A 41 -4.57 4.15 -4.46
C THR A 41 -4.23 2.76 -3.95
N LYS A 42 -2.93 2.42 -3.81
CA LYS A 42 -2.50 1.13 -3.26
C LYS A 42 -2.91 0.95 -1.81
N ILE A 43 -2.79 1.98 -0.99
CA ILE A 43 -3.25 1.97 0.41
C ILE A 43 -4.76 1.74 0.47
N ALA A 44 -5.54 2.49 -0.29
CA ALA A 44 -7.00 2.35 -0.31
C ALA A 44 -7.43 0.96 -0.82
N ARG A 45 -6.77 0.43 -1.84
CA ARG A 45 -7.00 -0.95 -2.32
C ARG A 45 -6.68 -2.00 -1.27
N HIS A 46 -5.60 -1.82 -0.54
CA HIS A 46 -5.19 -2.80 0.46
C HIS A 46 -6.17 -2.87 1.64
N PHE A 47 -6.64 -1.72 2.13
CA PHE A 47 -7.39 -1.67 3.39
C PHE A 47 -8.91 -1.56 3.22
N VAL A 48 -9.41 -1.03 2.10
CA VAL A 48 -10.83 -0.67 1.99
C VAL A 48 -11.57 -1.48 0.93
N ALA A 49 -11.13 -1.45 -0.32
CA ALA A 49 -11.84 -2.11 -1.42
C ALA A 49 -10.89 -2.39 -2.58
N ASP A 50 -11.15 -3.45 -3.35
CA ASP A 50 -10.36 -3.77 -4.54
C ASP A 50 -10.52 -2.70 -5.64
N ASP A 51 -11.69 -2.03 -5.68
CA ASP A 51 -11.93 -0.79 -6.41
C ASP A 51 -12.30 0.33 -5.42
N PRO A 52 -11.31 1.09 -4.93
CA PRO A 52 -11.55 2.07 -3.89
C PRO A 52 -12.30 3.29 -4.40
N PRO A 53 -13.20 3.88 -3.58
CA PRO A 53 -13.91 5.10 -3.93
C PRO A 53 -12.94 6.22 -4.35
N PRO A 54 -13.15 6.87 -5.51
CA PRO A 54 -12.27 7.97 -5.96
C PRO A 54 -12.17 9.12 -4.95
N ALA A 55 -13.25 9.39 -4.22
CA ALA A 55 -13.26 10.41 -3.16
C ALA A 55 -12.29 10.08 -2.03
N LEU A 56 -12.19 8.81 -1.62
CA LEU A 56 -11.20 8.37 -0.62
C LEU A 56 -9.79 8.58 -1.14
N VAL A 57 -9.50 8.15 -2.37
CA VAL A 57 -8.16 8.31 -2.96
C VAL A 57 -7.77 9.79 -3.00
N ALA A 58 -8.68 10.67 -3.47
CA ALA A 58 -8.42 12.11 -3.51
C ALA A 58 -8.16 12.71 -2.11
N ARG A 59 -8.88 12.26 -1.09
CA ARG A 59 -8.65 12.67 0.31
C ARG A 59 -7.27 12.26 0.81
N LEU A 60 -6.84 11.04 0.51
CA LEU A 60 -5.50 10.55 0.86
C LEU A 60 -4.39 11.30 0.10
N GLU A 61 -4.61 11.61 -1.19
CA GLU A 61 -3.69 12.42 -2.00
C GLU A 61 -3.53 13.83 -1.41
N ALA A 62 -4.61 14.45 -0.97
CA ALA A 62 -4.58 15.75 -0.31
C ALA A 62 -3.78 15.70 1.01
N ALA A 63 -3.98 14.66 1.83
CA ALA A 63 -3.21 14.46 3.04
C ALA A 63 -1.71 14.23 2.75
N TRP A 64 -1.38 13.43 1.73
CA TRP A 64 -0.01 13.23 1.27
C TRP A 64 0.65 14.53 0.87
N THR A 65 -0.01 15.29 0.01
CA THR A 65 0.52 16.55 -0.52
C THR A 65 0.69 17.60 0.59
N GLY A 66 -0.32 17.77 1.44
CA GLY A 66 -0.29 18.72 2.56
C GLY A 66 0.76 18.40 3.62
N SER A 67 1.05 17.13 3.84
CA SER A 67 2.05 16.67 4.82
C SER A 67 3.43 16.41 4.21
N ARG A 68 3.61 16.62 2.92
CA ARG A 68 4.85 16.32 2.18
C ARG A 68 5.25 14.85 2.25
N GLY A 69 4.27 13.94 2.17
CA GLY A 69 4.50 12.51 2.12
C GLY A 69 4.56 11.83 3.49
N ASP A 70 4.05 12.45 4.56
CA ASP A 70 3.94 11.84 5.87
C ASP A 70 2.89 10.71 5.85
N LEU A 71 3.35 9.47 5.90
CA LEU A 71 2.49 8.29 5.89
C LEU A 71 1.62 8.15 7.14
N ALA A 72 2.04 8.70 8.29
CA ALA A 72 1.21 8.70 9.50
C ALA A 72 -0.04 9.55 9.28
N ARG A 73 0.10 10.72 8.65
CA ARG A 73 -1.04 11.57 8.29
C ARG A 73 -1.96 10.92 7.26
N VAL A 74 -1.40 10.20 6.29
CA VAL A 74 -2.20 9.44 5.32
C VAL A 74 -2.98 8.32 6.02
N ALA A 75 -2.35 7.59 6.95
CA ALA A 75 -3.01 6.55 7.73
C ALA A 75 -4.12 7.09 8.64
N GLU A 76 -3.87 8.19 9.36
CA GLU A 76 -4.89 8.89 10.15
C GLU A 76 -6.09 9.29 9.28
N THR A 77 -5.81 9.83 8.09
CA THR A 77 -6.86 10.22 7.13
C THR A 77 -7.66 9.01 6.67
N LEU A 78 -6.98 7.88 6.40
CA LEU A 78 -7.64 6.64 5.99
C LEU A 78 -8.63 6.14 7.05
N VAL A 79 -8.17 6.00 8.31
CA VAL A 79 -9.01 5.46 9.38
C VAL A 79 -10.13 6.41 9.81
N SER A 80 -9.98 7.71 9.56
CA SER A 80 -10.99 8.73 9.85
C SER A 80 -11.96 8.98 8.70
N ALA A 81 -11.67 8.44 7.50
CA ALA A 81 -12.49 8.66 6.32
C ALA A 81 -13.80 7.84 6.39
N PRO A 82 -14.98 8.46 6.26
CA PRO A 82 -16.26 7.73 6.25
C PRO A 82 -16.32 6.65 5.17
N GLU A 83 -15.69 6.90 4.04
CA GLU A 83 -15.64 6.00 2.88
C GLU A 83 -14.92 4.68 3.17
N ALA A 84 -14.08 4.63 4.22
CA ALA A 84 -13.39 3.42 4.66
C ALA A 84 -14.29 2.47 5.48
N TRP A 85 -15.42 2.95 6.00
CA TRP A 85 -16.28 2.24 6.95
C TRP A 85 -17.67 1.95 6.38
N THR A 86 -17.74 1.56 5.11
CA THR A 86 -19.03 1.21 4.50
C THR A 86 -19.56 -0.12 5.03
N PRO A 87 -20.89 -0.27 5.27
CA PRO A 87 -21.49 -1.50 5.78
C PRO A 87 -21.30 -2.71 4.84
N ALA A 88 -21.26 -2.47 3.52
CA ALA A 88 -21.05 -3.54 2.55
C ALA A 88 -19.57 -3.88 2.42
N PRO A 89 -19.15 -5.13 2.67
CA PRO A 89 -17.76 -5.55 2.46
C PRO A 89 -17.41 -5.42 0.97
N ARG A 90 -16.33 -4.69 0.69
CA ARG A 90 -15.83 -4.43 -0.69
C ARG A 90 -14.40 -4.92 -0.90
N LYS A 91 -13.82 -5.51 0.13
CA LYS A 91 -12.48 -6.08 0.08
C LYS A 91 -12.56 -7.59 0.08
N PHE A 92 -12.09 -8.20 -0.99
CA PHE A 92 -11.94 -9.65 -1.04
C PHE A 92 -10.65 -10.04 -0.34
N LYS A 93 -10.75 -10.92 0.64
CA LYS A 93 -9.58 -11.47 1.31
C LYS A 93 -9.02 -12.62 0.48
N THR A 94 -7.73 -12.56 0.19
CA THR A 94 -7.03 -13.72 -0.37
C THR A 94 -7.07 -14.89 0.61
N PRO A 95 -6.91 -16.14 0.16
CA PRO A 95 -6.89 -17.31 1.06
C PRO A 95 -5.90 -17.14 2.23
N TYR A 96 -4.73 -16.58 1.96
CA TYR A 96 -3.73 -16.30 3.00
C TYR A 96 -4.23 -15.26 4.02
N GLU A 97 -4.77 -14.14 3.56
CA GLU A 97 -5.31 -13.09 4.45
C GLU A 97 -6.49 -13.59 5.27
N PHE A 98 -7.35 -14.44 4.69
CA PHE A 98 -8.46 -15.07 5.40
C PHE A 98 -7.95 -15.95 6.54
N VAL A 99 -7.01 -16.86 6.25
CA VAL A 99 -6.42 -17.76 7.25
C VAL A 99 -5.76 -16.96 8.38
N VAL A 100 -4.88 -16.03 8.05
CA VAL A 100 -4.16 -15.21 9.04
C VAL A 100 -5.14 -14.40 9.90
N SER A 101 -6.14 -13.77 9.30
CA SER A 101 -7.11 -12.97 10.03
C SER A 101 -8.00 -13.85 10.95
N SER A 102 -8.35 -15.06 10.53
CA SER A 102 -9.14 -16.01 11.34
C SER A 102 -8.38 -16.48 12.58
N TYR A 103 -7.10 -16.85 12.41
CA TYR A 103 -6.24 -17.22 13.56
C TYR A 103 -6.07 -16.05 14.54
N ARG A 104 -5.86 -14.85 14.03
CA ARG A 104 -5.75 -13.63 14.86
C ARG A 104 -7.04 -13.32 15.61
N ALA A 105 -8.18 -13.45 14.96
CA ALA A 105 -9.48 -13.23 15.59
C ALA A 105 -9.78 -14.25 16.67
N ALA A 106 -9.36 -15.51 16.48
CA ALA A 106 -9.52 -16.59 17.46
C ALA A 106 -8.49 -16.54 18.60
N GLY A 107 -7.50 -15.65 18.57
CA GLY A 107 -6.38 -15.62 19.51
C GLY A 107 -5.50 -16.89 19.46
N ALA A 108 -5.59 -17.65 18.37
CA ALA A 108 -4.90 -18.92 18.20
C ALA A 108 -3.61 -18.76 17.40
N GLN A 109 -2.62 -19.61 17.68
CA GLN A 109 -1.40 -19.71 16.89
C GLN A 109 -1.37 -21.06 16.16
N PRO A 110 -1.11 -21.07 14.83
CA PRO A 110 -1.03 -22.33 14.09
C PRO A 110 0.19 -23.14 14.56
N GLN A 111 -0.01 -24.43 14.81
CA GLN A 111 1.04 -25.38 15.20
C GLN A 111 1.83 -25.86 13.97
N GLY A 112 2.41 -24.91 13.22
CA GLY A 112 3.21 -25.15 12.01
C GLY A 112 2.41 -25.07 10.71
N PHE A 113 3.14 -25.11 9.57
CA PHE A 113 2.57 -24.93 8.24
C PHE A 113 1.55 -26.02 7.86
N GLN A 114 1.72 -27.23 8.34
CA GLN A 114 0.80 -28.35 8.05
C GLN A 114 -0.63 -28.10 8.57
N ALA A 115 -0.79 -27.33 9.64
CA ALA A 115 -2.10 -26.95 10.15
C ALA A 115 -2.83 -25.96 9.21
N LEU A 116 -2.10 -25.23 8.38
CA LEU A 116 -2.64 -24.27 7.44
C LEU A 116 -2.95 -24.88 6.06
N ALA A 117 -2.28 -25.96 5.69
CA ALA A 117 -2.36 -26.54 4.36
C ALA A 117 -3.80 -26.90 3.90
N PRO A 118 -4.67 -27.51 4.72
CA PRO A 118 -6.05 -27.83 4.32
C PRO A 118 -6.88 -26.58 4.04
N ILE A 119 -6.67 -25.51 4.83
CA ILE A 119 -7.43 -24.25 4.72
C ILE A 119 -6.99 -23.48 3.46
N LEU A 120 -5.71 -23.49 3.17
CA LEU A 120 -5.15 -22.88 1.94
C LEU A 120 -5.62 -23.62 0.68
N ALA A 121 -5.76 -24.96 0.75
CA ALA A 121 -6.25 -25.76 -0.36
C ALA A 121 -7.71 -25.45 -0.70
N VAL A 122 -8.58 -25.27 0.28
CA VAL A 122 -9.99 -24.88 0.08
C VAL A 122 -10.09 -23.49 -0.57
N GLY A 123 -9.28 -22.51 -0.12
CA GLY A 123 -9.27 -21.18 -0.71
C GLY A 123 -8.78 -21.15 -2.17
N ALA A 124 -7.91 -22.06 -2.58
CA ALA A 124 -7.46 -22.17 -3.96
C ALA A 124 -8.53 -22.76 -4.89
N MET A 125 -9.44 -23.59 -4.38
CA MET A 125 -10.52 -24.19 -5.17
C MET A 125 -11.68 -23.24 -5.44
N THR A 126 -11.91 -22.23 -4.59
CA THR A 126 -12.99 -21.23 -4.75
C THR A 126 -12.60 -20.04 -5.63
N ALA A 127 -11.35 -19.94 -6.06
CA ALA A 127 -10.86 -18.86 -6.92
C ALA A 127 -10.92 -19.18 -8.43
N VAL A 128 -11.57 -20.28 -8.85
CA VAL A 128 -11.61 -20.79 -10.23
C VAL A 128 -13.03 -20.80 -10.83
N GLU A 129 -14.01 -20.11 -10.21
CA GLU A 129 -15.34 -19.89 -10.81
C GLU A 129 -15.58 -18.43 -11.18
#